data_6ded39f2d0324185ba15ab01cac4e5f8
#
_entry.id   6ded39f2d0324185ba15ab01cac4e5f8
#
_cell.length_a   1.000
_cell.length_b   1.000
_cell.length_c   1.000
_cell.angle_alpha   90.00
_cell.angle_beta   90.00
_cell.angle_gamma   90.00
#
_symmetry.space_group_name_H-M   'P 1'
#
loop_
_entity.id
_entity.type
_entity.pdbx_description
1 polymer ?
#
loop_
_entity_poly.entity_id
_entity_poly.type
_entity_poly.pdbx_seq_one_letter_code
_entity_poly.pdbx_strand_id
1 'polypeptide(L)'
;MKKQYKEVLNLGNEALSIGPSISVEEAPRGVASRKDIAKHIEAKSHGIINEGMAEMFLGFYGETVIDLVGTEDLRVPLYGREGQYGQFYCDMRLDKNISEAEARAARPTLPTPLTKESISGLVNPADIKIRFKFETEKKGTDALKAAIEGVDKAGTIEKAYIARKESEGGNGGNPGGGNPNNEEIG
;
A
#
# COMPACT_ATOMS: atom_id res chain seq x y z
N MET A 1 -21.65 -12.33 0.07
CA MET A 1 -21.74 -10.87 -0.26
C MET A 1 -20.90 -10.59 -1.50
N LYS A 2 -21.49 -9.97 -2.53
CA LYS A 2 -20.77 -9.67 -3.77
C LYS A 2 -19.88 -8.43 -3.62
N LYS A 3 -18.69 -8.49 -4.18
CA LYS A 3 -17.78 -7.35 -4.31
C LYS A 3 -18.21 -6.48 -5.47
N GLN A 4 -18.04 -5.16 -5.35
CA GLN A 4 -18.36 -4.22 -6.40
C GLN A 4 -17.10 -3.56 -6.94
N TYR A 5 -17.04 -3.37 -8.25
CA TYR A 5 -15.93 -2.70 -8.93
C TYR A 5 -16.46 -1.63 -9.90
N LYS A 6 -15.61 -0.68 -10.22
CA LYS A 6 -15.81 0.27 -11.31
C LYS A 6 -14.84 -0.08 -12.43
N GLU A 7 -15.32 -0.08 -13.66
CA GLU A 7 -14.46 -0.08 -14.83
C GLU A 7 -13.85 1.31 -15.00
N VAL A 8 -12.56 1.35 -15.27
CA VAL A 8 -11.85 2.60 -15.58
C VAL A 8 -11.39 2.52 -17.02
N LEU A 9 -12.02 3.33 -17.88
CA LEU A 9 -11.67 3.47 -19.28
C LEU A 9 -10.63 4.58 -19.42
N ASN A 10 -9.40 4.22 -19.75
CA ASN A 10 -8.36 5.18 -20.11
C ASN A 10 -8.42 5.40 -21.62
N LEU A 11 -8.75 6.60 -22.04
CA LEU A 11 -9.01 6.92 -23.45
C LEU A 11 -7.74 6.89 -24.33
N GLY A 12 -6.56 6.81 -23.72
CA GLY A 12 -5.30 6.83 -24.45
C GLY A 12 -4.93 8.24 -24.95
N ASN A 13 -3.86 8.30 -25.75
CA ASN A 13 -3.42 9.52 -26.40
C ASN A 13 -2.80 9.19 -27.76
N GLU A 14 -3.49 9.51 -28.83
CA GLU A 14 -3.04 9.21 -30.20
C GLU A 14 -1.72 9.90 -30.54
N ALA A 15 -1.52 11.14 -30.09
CA ALA A 15 -0.29 11.89 -30.35
C ALA A 15 0.98 11.23 -29.73
N LEU A 16 0.79 10.42 -28.69
CA LEU A 16 1.85 9.67 -28.02
C LEU A 16 1.83 8.18 -28.38
N SER A 17 1.01 7.76 -29.34
CA SER A 17 0.81 6.37 -29.71
C SER A 17 0.39 5.46 -28.53
N ILE A 18 -0.31 6.03 -27.54
CA ILE A 18 -0.84 5.31 -26.40
C ILE A 18 -2.27 4.92 -26.68
N GLY A 19 -2.53 3.62 -26.86
CA GLY A 19 -3.87 3.10 -27.10
C GLY A 19 -4.79 3.18 -25.87
N PRO A 20 -6.11 3.06 -26.07
CA PRO A 20 -7.06 2.99 -24.97
C PRO A 20 -6.84 1.69 -24.16
N SER A 21 -7.10 1.74 -22.87
CA SER A 21 -7.00 0.57 -21.98
C SER A 21 -8.13 0.54 -20.97
N ILE A 22 -8.44 -0.64 -20.47
CA ILE A 22 -9.45 -0.86 -19.42
C ILE A 22 -8.75 -1.41 -18.21
N SER A 23 -9.02 -0.82 -17.05
CA SER A 23 -8.63 -1.32 -15.74
C SER A 23 -9.85 -1.39 -14.82
N VAL A 24 -9.68 -1.95 -13.63
CA VAL A 24 -10.74 -2.02 -12.63
C VAL A 24 -10.26 -1.40 -11.33
N GLU A 25 -11.15 -0.65 -10.69
CA GLU A 25 -10.94 -0.10 -9.36
C GLU A 25 -12.02 -0.63 -8.42
N GLU A 26 -11.67 -0.92 -7.17
CA GLU A 26 -12.66 -1.31 -6.17
C GLU A 26 -13.60 -0.11 -5.90
N ALA A 27 -14.90 -0.36 -5.87
CA ALA A 27 -15.85 0.69 -5.49
C ALA A 27 -15.63 1.08 -4.01
N PRO A 28 -15.67 2.37 -3.65
CA PRO A 28 -15.49 2.84 -2.28
C PRO A 28 -16.41 2.09 -1.31
N ARG A 29 -15.88 1.71 -0.17
CA ARG A 29 -16.60 1.02 0.89
C ARG A 29 -16.37 1.69 2.23
N GLY A 30 -17.32 1.50 3.13
CA GLY A 30 -17.16 1.89 4.52
C GLY A 30 -16.06 1.09 5.21
N VAL A 31 -15.48 1.70 6.24
CA VAL A 31 -14.53 1.05 7.14
C VAL A 31 -15.31 0.45 8.30
N ALA A 32 -15.10 -0.84 8.59
CA ALA A 32 -15.68 -1.47 9.74
C ALA A 32 -15.12 -0.84 11.02
N SER A 33 -15.99 -0.46 11.94
CA SER A 33 -15.57 0.01 13.25
C SER A 33 -15.03 -1.16 14.09
N ARG A 34 -14.25 -0.84 15.12
CA ARG A 34 -13.79 -1.82 16.12
C ARG A 34 -14.95 -2.61 16.71
N LYS A 35 -16.06 -1.93 16.98
CA LYS A 35 -17.30 -2.52 17.49
C LYS A 35 -17.94 -3.50 16.50
N ASP A 36 -17.96 -3.18 15.20
CA ASP A 36 -18.49 -4.09 14.18
C ASP A 36 -17.65 -5.37 14.09
N ILE A 37 -16.33 -5.24 14.20
CA ILE A 37 -15.41 -6.40 14.22
C ILE A 37 -15.69 -7.25 15.46
N ALA A 38 -15.82 -6.62 16.64
CA ALA A 38 -16.10 -7.31 17.90
C ALA A 38 -17.41 -8.10 17.86
N LYS A 39 -18.50 -7.50 17.37
CA LYS A 39 -19.78 -8.20 17.15
C LYS A 39 -19.64 -9.40 16.21
N HIS A 40 -18.82 -9.27 15.19
CA HIS A 40 -18.57 -10.37 14.27
C HIS A 40 -17.81 -11.53 14.92
N ILE A 41 -16.87 -11.22 15.82
CA ILE A 41 -16.14 -12.21 16.63
C ILE A 41 -17.11 -12.92 17.60
N GLU A 42 -17.97 -12.17 18.29
CA GLU A 42 -19.00 -12.72 19.17
C GLU A 42 -19.90 -13.71 18.42
N ALA A 43 -20.42 -13.30 17.27
CA ALA A 43 -21.25 -14.16 16.43
C ALA A 43 -20.52 -15.44 15.98
N LYS A 44 -19.27 -15.32 15.56
CA LYS A 44 -18.45 -16.48 15.12
C LYS A 44 -18.02 -17.40 16.24
N SER A 45 -17.90 -16.88 17.46
CA SER A 45 -17.57 -17.65 18.66
C SER A 45 -18.80 -18.25 19.34
N HIS A 46 -20.00 -18.03 18.77
CA HIS A 46 -21.29 -18.41 19.37
C HIS A 46 -21.45 -17.87 20.80
N GLY A 47 -21.01 -16.63 21.02
CA GLY A 47 -21.12 -15.95 22.32
C GLY A 47 -20.05 -16.33 23.36
N ILE A 48 -19.12 -17.25 23.06
CA ILE A 48 -18.02 -17.61 23.97
C ILE A 48 -17.14 -16.37 24.23
N ILE A 49 -16.87 -15.57 23.21
CA ILE A 49 -16.19 -14.29 23.31
C ILE A 49 -17.27 -13.21 23.11
N ASN A 50 -17.64 -12.50 24.16
CA ASN A 50 -18.59 -11.41 24.04
C ASN A 50 -17.96 -10.16 23.40
N GLU A 51 -18.80 -9.20 22.97
CA GLU A 51 -18.38 -7.97 22.30
C GLU A 51 -17.28 -7.22 23.08
N GLY A 52 -17.44 -7.04 24.40
CA GLY A 52 -16.47 -6.33 25.23
C GLY A 52 -15.11 -7.03 25.32
N MET A 53 -15.10 -8.35 25.47
CA MET A 53 -13.85 -9.14 25.43
C MET A 53 -13.18 -9.04 24.06
N ALA A 54 -13.95 -9.11 22.99
CA ALA A 54 -13.43 -9.00 21.63
C ALA A 54 -12.83 -7.62 21.38
N GLU A 55 -13.45 -6.54 21.83
CA GLU A 55 -12.89 -5.18 21.73
C GLU A 55 -11.57 -5.04 22.49
N MET A 56 -11.49 -5.62 23.68
CA MET A 56 -10.28 -5.60 24.49
C MET A 56 -9.14 -6.38 23.79
N PHE A 57 -9.41 -7.59 23.31
CA PHE A 57 -8.42 -8.39 22.57
C PHE A 57 -7.93 -7.72 21.28
N LEU A 58 -8.82 -7.08 20.53
CA LEU A 58 -8.45 -6.31 19.34
C LEU A 58 -7.50 -5.16 19.68
N GLY A 59 -7.70 -4.50 20.84
CA GLY A 59 -6.79 -3.47 21.32
C GLY A 59 -5.40 -4.03 21.61
N PHE A 60 -5.32 -5.03 22.48
CA PHE A 60 -4.06 -5.66 22.84
C PHE A 60 -3.32 -6.25 21.64
N TYR A 61 -4.06 -6.91 20.73
CA TYR A 61 -3.45 -7.44 19.52
C TYR A 61 -2.83 -6.33 18.65
N GLY A 62 -3.57 -5.23 18.45
CA GLY A 62 -3.05 -4.10 17.68
C GLY A 62 -1.79 -3.48 18.29
N GLU A 63 -1.79 -3.23 19.61
CA GLU A 63 -0.63 -2.74 20.34
C GLU A 63 0.56 -3.70 20.23
N THR A 64 0.33 -5.00 20.47
CA THR A 64 1.37 -6.03 20.36
C THR A 64 1.98 -6.08 18.95
N VAL A 65 1.14 -5.99 17.90
CA VAL A 65 1.64 -5.96 16.52
C VAL A 65 2.54 -4.75 16.27
N ILE A 66 2.15 -3.57 16.76
CA ILE A 66 2.94 -2.35 16.62
C ILE A 66 4.26 -2.46 17.38
N ASP A 67 4.25 -3.00 18.60
CA ASP A 67 5.46 -3.19 19.41
C ASP A 67 6.43 -4.16 18.74
N LEU A 68 5.96 -5.34 18.31
CA LEU A 68 6.81 -6.33 17.67
C LEU A 68 7.38 -5.84 16.32
N VAL A 69 6.56 -5.18 15.52
CA VAL A 69 7.02 -4.64 14.22
C VAL A 69 7.93 -3.44 14.39
N GLY A 70 7.60 -2.54 15.32
CA GLY A 70 8.30 -1.26 15.48
C GLY A 70 9.52 -1.32 16.38
N THR A 71 9.47 -2.09 17.47
CA THR A 71 10.53 -2.14 18.48
C THR A 71 11.48 -3.32 18.27
N GLU A 72 10.94 -4.47 17.84
CA GLU A 72 11.72 -5.68 17.68
C GLU A 72 12.07 -6.01 16.22
N ASP A 73 11.62 -5.18 15.27
CA ASP A 73 11.82 -5.34 13.81
C ASP A 73 11.39 -6.73 13.30
N LEU A 74 10.32 -7.27 13.89
CA LEU A 74 9.79 -8.58 13.53
C LEU A 74 8.67 -8.46 12.50
N ARG A 75 8.51 -9.50 11.68
CA ARG A 75 7.31 -9.72 10.89
C ARG A 75 6.28 -10.46 11.72
N VAL A 76 5.08 -9.89 11.88
CA VAL A 76 4.04 -10.46 12.74
C VAL A 76 2.97 -11.14 11.89
N PRO A 77 2.84 -12.46 11.96
CA PRO A 77 1.88 -13.20 11.16
C PRO A 77 0.43 -12.97 11.63
N LEU A 78 -0.48 -12.85 10.68
CA LEU A 78 -1.92 -12.94 10.89
C LEU A 78 -2.35 -14.38 10.66
N TYR A 79 -2.81 -15.05 11.70
CA TYR A 79 -3.32 -16.41 11.62
C TYR A 79 -4.85 -16.46 11.46
N GLY A 80 -5.30 -17.36 10.60
CA GLY A 80 -6.67 -17.82 10.54
C GLY A 80 -6.78 -19.29 10.94
N ARG A 81 -7.96 -19.89 10.80
CA ARG A 81 -8.19 -21.30 11.19
C ARG A 81 -7.31 -22.29 10.40
N GLU A 82 -6.98 -21.98 9.16
CA GLU A 82 -6.25 -22.85 8.25
C GLU A 82 -4.75 -22.54 8.19
N GLY A 83 -4.28 -21.61 9.01
CA GLY A 83 -2.88 -21.22 9.10
C GLY A 83 -2.66 -19.73 8.85
N GLN A 84 -1.47 -19.37 8.40
CA GLN A 84 -1.08 -17.98 8.19
C GLN A 84 -1.76 -17.40 6.95
N TYR A 85 -2.42 -16.23 7.12
CA TYR A 85 -3.11 -15.52 6.05
C TYR A 85 -2.27 -14.39 5.45
N GLY A 86 -1.30 -13.91 6.18
CA GLY A 86 -0.40 -12.84 5.80
C GLY A 86 0.45 -12.40 6.97
N GLN A 87 1.16 -11.30 6.82
CA GLN A 87 2.04 -10.78 7.85
C GLN A 87 2.11 -9.25 7.82
N PHE A 88 2.19 -8.65 9.00
CA PHE A 88 2.47 -7.23 9.18
C PHE A 88 3.98 -7.00 9.25
N TYR A 89 4.45 -5.89 8.70
CA TYR A 89 5.86 -5.53 8.74
C TYR A 89 6.08 -4.03 8.56
N CYS A 90 7.29 -3.60 8.89
CA CYS A 90 7.77 -2.25 8.63
C CYS A 90 8.43 -2.20 7.24
N ASP A 91 8.02 -1.25 6.41
CA ASP A 91 8.66 -0.92 5.13
C ASP A 91 9.30 0.46 5.25
N MET A 92 10.60 0.51 5.04
CA MET A 92 11.36 1.76 5.06
C MET A 92 11.83 2.11 3.67
N ARG A 93 11.61 3.35 3.27
CA ARG A 93 12.10 3.86 1.98
C ARG A 93 12.38 5.34 2.05
N LEU A 94 13.24 5.83 1.18
CA LEU A 94 13.41 7.27 1.02
C LEU A 94 12.11 7.88 0.47
N ASP A 95 11.81 9.09 0.92
CA ASP A 95 10.68 9.86 0.39
C ASP A 95 10.86 10.13 -1.09
N LYS A 96 12.07 10.52 -1.48
CA LYS A 96 12.49 10.67 -2.86
C LYS A 96 13.92 10.12 -3.04
N ASN A 97 14.23 9.69 -4.25
CA ASN A 97 15.58 9.31 -4.60
C ASN A 97 16.50 10.55 -4.54
N ILE A 98 17.69 10.38 -4.00
CA ILE A 98 18.72 11.41 -4.01
C ILE A 98 19.28 11.51 -5.43
N SER A 99 19.12 12.65 -6.06
CA SER A 99 19.70 12.92 -7.38
C SER A 99 21.22 13.16 -7.29
N GLU A 100 21.93 13.03 -8.41
CA GLU A 100 23.36 13.35 -8.45
C GLU A 100 23.63 14.81 -8.04
N ALA A 101 22.78 15.74 -8.45
CA ALA A 101 22.90 17.14 -8.09
C ALA A 101 22.79 17.35 -6.56
N GLU A 102 21.84 16.70 -5.91
CA GLU A 102 21.67 16.75 -4.45
C GLU A 102 22.84 16.07 -3.73
N ALA A 103 23.32 14.95 -4.25
CA ALA A 103 24.49 14.28 -3.71
C ALA A 103 25.75 15.18 -3.76
N ARG A 104 25.97 15.87 -4.88
CA ARG A 104 27.10 16.81 -5.04
C ARG A 104 26.93 18.08 -4.22
N ALA A 105 25.71 18.56 -4.05
CA ALA A 105 25.43 19.69 -3.15
C ALA A 105 25.73 19.33 -1.69
N ALA A 106 25.40 18.11 -1.26
CA ALA A 106 25.71 17.63 0.09
C ALA A 106 27.21 17.34 0.30
N ARG A 107 27.91 16.87 -0.76
CA ARG A 107 29.35 16.56 -0.76
C ARG A 107 30.02 17.06 -2.04
N PRO A 108 30.51 18.30 -2.08
CA PRO A 108 31.10 18.88 -3.29
C PRO A 108 32.37 18.14 -3.81
N THR A 109 33.01 17.36 -2.95
CA THR A 109 34.25 16.61 -3.27
C THR A 109 34.00 15.22 -3.85
N LEU A 110 32.74 14.88 -4.18
CA LEU A 110 32.44 13.59 -4.78
C LEU A 110 33.12 13.38 -6.13
N PRO A 111 33.68 12.18 -6.39
CA PRO A 111 34.39 11.88 -7.65
C PRO A 111 33.44 11.86 -8.85
N THR A 112 34.00 11.95 -10.03
CA THR A 112 33.31 11.77 -11.30
C THR A 112 33.99 10.63 -12.08
N PRO A 113 33.28 9.52 -12.40
CA PRO A 113 31.85 9.24 -12.06
C PRO A 113 31.65 8.94 -10.58
N LEU A 114 30.36 8.99 -10.11
CA LEU A 114 29.99 8.56 -8.76
C LEU A 114 30.25 7.06 -8.61
N THR A 115 30.88 6.66 -7.51
CA THR A 115 31.06 5.24 -7.16
C THR A 115 30.13 4.86 -5.99
N LYS A 116 29.90 3.56 -5.80
CA LYS A 116 29.11 3.04 -4.69
C LYS A 116 29.62 3.53 -3.33
N GLU A 117 30.93 3.53 -3.15
CA GLU A 117 31.60 3.96 -1.92
C GLU A 117 31.42 5.46 -1.70
N SER A 118 31.47 6.26 -2.76
CA SER A 118 31.40 7.72 -2.67
C SER A 118 29.99 8.21 -2.29
N ILE A 119 28.94 7.49 -2.63
CA ILE A 119 27.54 7.82 -2.31
C ILE A 119 27.06 7.20 -1.00
N SER A 120 27.82 6.28 -0.41
CA SER A 120 27.48 5.68 0.87
C SER A 120 27.37 6.74 1.97
N GLY A 121 26.33 6.64 2.82
CA GLY A 121 26.08 7.56 3.93
C GLY A 121 25.57 8.95 3.52
N LEU A 122 25.00 9.10 2.32
CA LEU A 122 24.30 10.33 1.93
C LEU A 122 22.85 10.37 2.43
N VAL A 123 22.30 9.23 2.82
CA VAL A 123 20.93 9.14 3.33
C VAL A 123 20.86 9.80 4.71
N ASN A 124 20.04 10.83 4.84
CA ASN A 124 19.67 11.36 6.14
C ASN A 124 18.53 10.50 6.72
N PRO A 125 18.66 9.96 7.95
CA PRO A 125 17.60 9.20 8.58
C PRO A 125 16.24 9.92 8.65
N ALA A 126 16.25 11.26 8.72
CA ALA A 126 15.04 12.07 8.70
C ALA A 126 14.26 12.00 7.38
N ASP A 127 14.92 11.61 6.28
CA ASP A 127 14.31 11.48 4.96
C ASP A 127 13.72 10.07 4.72
N ILE A 128 13.82 9.20 5.72
CA ILE A 128 13.28 7.84 5.65
C ILE A 128 11.82 7.85 6.08
N LYS A 129 10.93 7.50 5.15
CA LYS A 129 9.54 7.22 5.46
C LYS A 129 9.38 5.80 5.97
N ILE A 130 8.76 5.70 7.14
CA ILE A 130 8.37 4.43 7.76
C ILE A 130 6.91 4.17 7.41
N ARG A 131 6.61 2.98 6.90
CA ARG A 131 5.26 2.56 6.54
C ARG A 131 4.95 1.22 7.18
N PHE A 132 3.80 1.16 7.84
CA PHE A 132 3.24 -0.10 8.29
C PHE A 132 2.52 -0.78 7.12
N LYS A 133 2.85 -2.03 6.83
CA LYS A 133 2.31 -2.79 5.71
C LYS A 133 1.81 -4.16 6.12
N PHE A 134 0.91 -4.67 5.30
CA PHE A 134 0.44 -6.04 5.37
C PHE A 134 0.70 -6.73 4.03
N GLU A 135 1.36 -7.87 4.07
CA GLU A 135 1.61 -8.74 2.93
C GLU A 135 0.72 -9.99 3.03
N THR A 136 -0.11 -10.21 2.02
CA THR A 136 -1.05 -11.34 2.01
C THR A 136 -0.36 -12.58 1.49
N GLU A 137 -0.47 -13.69 2.20
CA GLU A 137 -0.05 -14.99 1.70
C GLU A 137 -1.13 -15.68 0.86
N LYS A 138 -0.72 -16.76 0.15
CA LYS A 138 -1.64 -17.52 -0.71
C LYS A 138 -2.88 -17.99 0.03
N LYS A 139 -2.74 -18.55 1.24
CA LYS A 139 -3.88 -18.99 2.06
C LYS A 139 -4.83 -17.86 2.41
N GLY A 140 -4.32 -16.66 2.72
CA GLY A 140 -5.14 -15.49 2.99
C GLY A 140 -5.89 -15.03 1.73
N THR A 141 -5.22 -15.04 0.59
CA THR A 141 -5.83 -14.73 -0.70
C THR A 141 -6.92 -15.75 -1.07
N ASP A 142 -6.67 -17.03 -0.88
CA ASP A 142 -7.62 -18.10 -1.20
C ASP A 142 -8.83 -18.05 -0.25
N ALA A 143 -8.62 -17.81 1.05
CA ALA A 143 -9.70 -17.60 2.01
C ALA A 143 -10.56 -16.39 1.66
N LEU A 144 -9.95 -15.27 1.23
CA LEU A 144 -10.67 -14.10 0.76
C LEU A 144 -11.50 -14.40 -0.49
N LYS A 145 -10.93 -15.10 -1.47
CA LYS A 145 -11.65 -15.52 -2.69
C LYS A 145 -12.84 -16.42 -2.37
N ALA A 146 -12.66 -17.37 -1.45
CA ALA A 146 -13.75 -18.26 -1.01
C ALA A 146 -14.89 -17.51 -0.30
N ALA A 147 -14.58 -16.41 0.40
CA ALA A 147 -15.57 -15.58 1.06
C ALA A 147 -16.32 -14.63 0.10
N ILE A 148 -15.84 -14.44 -1.13
CA ILE A 148 -16.45 -13.58 -2.14
C ILE A 148 -17.39 -14.42 -3.02
N GLU A 149 -18.69 -14.20 -2.88
CA GLU A 149 -19.73 -14.91 -3.66
C GLU A 149 -19.78 -14.47 -5.14
N GLY A 150 -19.20 -13.33 -5.47
CA GLY A 150 -19.18 -12.80 -6.83
C GLY A 150 -18.70 -11.37 -6.89
N VAL A 151 -18.52 -10.88 -8.12
CA VAL A 151 -18.06 -9.52 -8.40
C VAL A 151 -19.05 -8.85 -9.34
N ASP A 152 -19.65 -7.74 -8.93
CA ASP A 152 -20.62 -6.99 -9.72
C ASP A 152 -20.04 -5.64 -10.14
N LYS A 153 -20.34 -5.23 -11.36
CA LYS A 153 -19.98 -3.90 -11.86
C LYS A 153 -20.86 -2.83 -11.21
N ALA A 154 -20.24 -1.87 -10.54
CA ALA A 154 -20.93 -0.74 -9.90
C ALA A 154 -21.06 0.49 -10.82
N GLY A 155 -20.23 0.56 -11.87
CA GLY A 155 -20.24 1.69 -12.81
C GLY A 155 -19.00 1.72 -13.69
N THR A 156 -18.90 2.78 -14.49
CA THR A 156 -17.78 3.06 -15.38
C THR A 156 -17.26 4.46 -15.09
N ILE A 157 -15.95 4.64 -15.07
CA ILE A 157 -15.26 5.94 -14.99
C ILE A 157 -14.44 6.10 -16.25
N GLU A 158 -14.57 7.23 -16.93
CA GLU A 158 -13.70 7.60 -18.03
C GLU A 158 -12.60 8.52 -17.52
N LYS A 159 -11.34 8.13 -17.76
CA LYS A 159 -10.18 8.97 -17.47
C LYS A 159 -9.56 9.43 -18.80
N ALA A 160 -9.53 10.72 -19.02
CA ALA A 160 -8.73 11.29 -20.10
C ALA A 160 -7.25 11.06 -19.80
N TYR A 161 -6.46 10.77 -20.84
CA TYR A 161 -5.02 10.72 -20.69
C TYR A 161 -4.50 12.12 -20.32
N ILE A 162 -3.97 12.28 -19.13
CA ILE A 162 -3.27 13.50 -18.73
C ILE A 162 -1.80 13.24 -18.97
N ALA A 163 -1.24 13.84 -20.04
CA ALA A 163 0.18 13.87 -20.24
C ALA A 163 0.84 14.49 -19.00
N ARG A 164 1.76 13.76 -18.36
CA ARG A 164 2.58 14.35 -17.31
C ARG A 164 3.29 15.54 -17.95
N LYS A 165 3.07 16.77 -17.47
CA LYS A 165 3.90 17.90 -17.85
C LYS A 165 5.32 17.51 -17.53
N GLU A 166 6.14 17.32 -18.54
CA GLU A 166 7.59 17.24 -18.37
C GLU A 166 7.98 18.53 -17.67
N SER A 167 8.48 18.43 -16.45
CA SER A 167 9.16 19.54 -15.82
C SER A 167 10.36 19.85 -16.74
N GLU A 168 10.37 21.01 -17.33
CA GLU A 168 11.51 21.50 -18.11
C GLU A 168 12.80 21.32 -17.31
N GLY A 169 13.64 20.39 -17.76
CA GLY A 169 15.00 20.20 -17.24
C GLY A 169 15.29 18.80 -16.69
N GLY A 170 15.81 17.87 -17.55
CA GLY A 170 16.61 16.73 -17.06
C GLY A 170 16.20 15.35 -17.56
N ASN A 171 16.74 15.01 -18.66
CA ASN A 171 17.21 13.71 -19.17
C ASN A 171 16.91 12.43 -18.38
N GLY A 172 16.15 11.55 -19.01
CA GLY A 172 16.32 10.09 -19.02
C GLY A 172 16.09 9.30 -17.75
N GLY A 173 14.96 8.61 -17.66
CA GLY A 173 14.78 7.54 -16.64
C GLY A 173 13.41 6.91 -16.71
N ASN A 174 13.34 5.76 -17.31
CA ASN A 174 12.41 4.63 -17.23
C ASN A 174 11.04 4.82 -16.57
N PRO A 175 9.90 4.60 -17.27
CA PRO A 175 8.57 4.67 -16.69
C PRO A 175 8.21 3.38 -15.95
N GLY A 176 8.54 3.32 -14.67
CA GLY A 176 8.10 2.26 -13.75
C GLY A 176 6.94 2.76 -12.90
N GLY A 177 5.78 2.16 -13.06
CA GLY A 177 4.55 2.15 -12.31
C GLY A 177 4.42 3.01 -11.04
N GLY A 178 3.91 4.22 -11.16
CA GLY A 178 3.51 5.06 -10.04
C GLY A 178 1.98 5.16 -9.98
N ASN A 179 1.40 4.67 -8.92
CA ASN A 179 -0.02 4.76 -8.60
C ASN A 179 -0.40 6.22 -8.26
N PRO A 180 -1.30 6.87 -9.01
CA PRO A 180 -1.74 8.22 -8.69
C PRO A 180 -2.97 8.21 -7.79
N ASN A 181 -2.82 7.96 -6.50
CA ASN A 181 -3.88 8.23 -5.54
C ASN A 181 -3.27 8.73 -4.24
N ASN A 182 -3.12 10.03 -4.15
CA ASN A 182 -3.14 10.77 -2.91
C ASN A 182 -3.64 12.19 -3.23
N GLU A 183 -4.96 12.36 -3.27
CA GLU A 183 -5.57 13.65 -2.99
C GLU A 183 -5.85 13.70 -1.49
N GLU A 184 -5.15 14.59 -0.81
CA GLU A 184 -5.44 15.01 0.54
C GLU A 184 -6.79 15.70 0.57
N ILE A 185 -7.67 15.23 1.45
CA ILE A 185 -8.85 15.98 1.85
C ILE A 185 -8.46 16.73 3.13
N GLY A 186 -8.50 18.05 3.04
CA GLY A 186 -8.37 18.96 4.16
C GLY A 186 -9.58 18.90 5.11
#